data_905542306946146a62a49384ae367338
#
_entry.id   905542306946146a62a49384ae367338
#
_cell.length_a   1.000
_cell.length_b   1.000
_cell.length_c   1.000
_cell.angle_alpha   90.00
_cell.angle_beta   90.00
_cell.angle_gamma   90.00
#
_symmetry.space_group_name_H-M   'P 1'
#
loop_
_entity.id
_entity.type
_entity.pdbx_description
1 polymer ?
#
loop_
_entity_poly.entity_id
_entity_poly.type
_entity_poly.pdbx_seq_one_letter_code
_entity_poly.pdbx_strand_id
1 'polypeptide(L)'
;MADLNEKLLAELLKKPGNNLCADCGTKNPEWASYNIGIFVCTRCAGIHRSMGAHISKVKHLKLDRWEDSQVNRIREVGNIAARLHYEERVPPCYRRPNPDAPQVLVEQWIRAKYEREEFCHPERQNHYVSGFMEGFLMKRGKEDSRYHPRKFVLCEAEDTLKYHVKENKEPKAVLRISELNVAFAPPKTCNQNSLQISFMKDGTTRHIYVYHEDPEVITNWYLAIRCAKLHRLQVAYPGATEAELLSQLTRDFPREGFLWKTGPRYTDAYKKRWFTLDGRKLMYHDDPMDAHPKGEIFLGHSSDGFAVKPGVPPGARDQGFSFTLETPDRTYLLSAQSDDDRSQWMNVIQKVIDKPLTPQDATVAARLIRKRTASGTMNIFSSTR
;
A
#
# COMPACT_ATOMS: atom_id res chain seq x y z
N MET A 1 24.47 35.85 17.90
CA MET A 1 23.03 35.62 17.75
C MET A 1 22.74 34.39 16.87
N ALA A 2 23.32 34.22 15.68
CA ALA A 2 23.07 33.03 14.84
C ALA A 2 23.38 31.69 15.55
N ASP A 3 24.52 31.59 16.25
CA ASP A 3 24.91 30.40 17.03
C ASP A 3 23.94 30.10 18.21
N LEU A 4 23.32 31.13 18.81
CA LEU A 4 22.34 30.96 19.88
C LEU A 4 21.06 30.38 19.34
N ASN A 5 20.53 30.84 18.20
CA ASN A 5 19.30 30.35 17.60
C ASN A 5 19.46 28.92 17.09
N GLU A 6 20.63 28.55 16.55
CA GLU A 6 20.91 27.16 16.18
C GLU A 6 20.91 26.22 17.40
N LYS A 7 21.54 26.63 18.51
CA LYS A 7 21.51 25.87 19.76
C LYS A 7 20.09 25.72 20.31
N LEU A 8 19.29 26.79 20.29
CA LEU A 8 17.89 26.73 20.73
C LEU A 8 17.05 25.79 19.85
N LEU A 9 17.23 25.81 18.54
CA LEU A 9 16.54 24.88 17.64
C LEU A 9 16.94 23.43 17.91
N ALA A 10 18.23 23.17 18.16
CA ALA A 10 18.70 21.84 18.52
C ALA A 10 18.11 21.33 19.85
N GLU A 11 17.90 22.23 20.84
CA GLU A 11 17.20 21.89 22.09
C GLU A 11 15.69 21.64 21.85
N LEU A 12 15.06 22.48 21.04
CA LEU A 12 13.64 22.31 20.69
C LEU A 12 13.38 20.99 19.94
N LEU A 13 14.31 20.59 19.09
CA LEU A 13 14.24 19.33 18.34
C LEU A 13 14.26 18.09 19.25
N LYS A 14 14.91 18.18 20.42
CA LYS A 14 14.95 17.07 21.41
C LYS A 14 13.65 16.90 22.17
N LYS A 15 12.74 17.88 22.16
CA LYS A 15 11.46 17.77 22.84
C LYS A 15 10.60 16.64 22.25
N PRO A 16 9.78 15.97 23.08
CA PRO A 16 8.86 14.93 22.61
C PRO A 16 8.04 15.39 21.40
N GLY A 17 7.96 14.55 20.36
CA GLY A 17 7.24 14.84 19.13
C GLY A 17 8.02 15.65 18.08
N ASN A 18 8.94 16.53 18.49
CA ASN A 18 9.73 17.35 17.56
C ASN A 18 10.86 16.55 16.89
N ASN A 19 11.31 15.48 17.50
CA ASN A 19 12.33 14.57 16.94
C ASN A 19 11.80 13.68 15.79
N LEU A 20 10.52 13.83 15.46
CA LEU A 20 9.84 13.17 14.34
C LEU A 20 9.26 14.23 13.40
N CYS A 21 9.27 13.94 12.10
CA CYS A 21 8.61 14.80 11.12
C CYS A 21 7.10 14.92 11.43
N ALA A 22 6.58 16.15 11.46
CA ALA A 22 5.18 16.44 11.75
C ALA A 22 4.18 15.74 10.82
N ASP A 23 4.60 15.35 9.63
CA ASP A 23 3.72 14.81 8.59
C ASP A 23 3.86 13.30 8.39
N CYS A 24 5.07 12.78 8.24
CA CYS A 24 5.30 11.36 7.94
C CYS A 24 6.00 10.58 9.05
N GLY A 25 6.38 11.22 10.16
CA GLY A 25 7.02 10.56 11.29
C GLY A 25 8.48 10.13 11.06
N THR A 26 9.14 10.56 9.98
CA THR A 26 10.57 10.31 9.77
C THR A 26 11.38 10.90 10.93
N LYS A 27 12.32 10.14 11.45
CA LYS A 27 13.17 10.55 12.58
C LYS A 27 14.16 11.65 12.17
N ASN A 28 14.53 12.49 13.14
CA ASN A 28 15.56 13.53 13.02
C ASN A 28 15.30 14.48 11.83
N PRO A 29 14.19 15.24 11.83
CA PRO A 29 13.91 16.20 10.78
C PRO A 29 14.99 17.31 10.74
N GLU A 30 15.38 17.71 9.55
CA GLU A 30 16.42 18.73 9.32
C GLU A 30 15.86 20.08 8.88
N TRP A 31 14.56 20.18 8.70
CA TRP A 31 13.85 21.36 8.24
C TRP A 31 12.75 21.77 9.22
N ALA A 32 12.33 23.02 9.12
CA ALA A 32 11.15 23.49 9.84
C ALA A 32 10.35 24.48 9.01
N SER A 33 9.02 24.43 9.16
CA SER A 33 8.12 25.48 8.69
C SER A 33 7.95 26.48 9.84
N TYR A 34 8.59 27.65 9.71
CA TYR A 34 8.67 28.60 10.82
C TYR A 34 7.39 29.41 11.05
N ASN A 35 6.55 29.60 10.04
CA ASN A 35 5.25 30.25 10.22
C ASN A 35 4.20 29.31 10.83
N ILE A 36 4.23 28.02 10.50
CA ILE A 36 3.38 27.00 11.11
C ILE A 36 3.92 26.62 12.50
N GLY A 37 5.24 26.57 12.67
CA GLY A 37 5.91 26.23 13.92
C GLY A 37 6.22 24.75 14.10
N ILE A 38 6.57 24.04 13.02
CA ILE A 38 6.78 22.57 12.99
C ILE A 38 8.14 22.17 12.40
N PHE A 39 8.63 21.00 12.83
CA PHE A 39 9.78 20.33 12.26
C PHE A 39 9.33 19.28 11.22
N VAL A 40 9.98 19.27 10.06
CA VAL A 40 9.67 18.40 8.94
C VAL A 40 10.92 17.78 8.32
N CYS A 41 10.82 16.59 7.73
CA CYS A 41 11.93 15.96 7.01
C CYS A 41 12.13 16.59 5.63
N THR A 42 13.24 16.30 4.97
CA THR A 42 13.60 16.83 3.64
C THR A 42 12.51 16.60 2.59
N ARG A 43 11.91 15.40 2.56
CA ARG A 43 10.81 15.06 1.65
C ARG A 43 9.59 15.96 1.87
N CYS A 44 9.13 16.07 3.10
CA CYS A 44 7.97 16.89 3.44
C CYS A 44 8.24 18.38 3.25
N ALA A 45 9.47 18.87 3.55
CA ALA A 45 9.89 20.23 3.27
C ALA A 45 9.76 20.60 1.79
N GLY A 46 10.08 19.68 0.88
CA GLY A 46 9.86 19.85 -0.56
C GLY A 46 8.39 20.08 -0.92
N ILE A 47 7.48 19.31 -0.30
CA ILE A 47 6.03 19.47 -0.49
C ILE A 47 5.54 20.79 0.11
N HIS A 48 6.00 21.15 1.31
CA HIS A 48 5.67 22.45 1.93
C HIS A 48 6.07 23.63 1.04
N ARG A 49 7.23 23.58 0.40
CA ARG A 49 7.66 24.61 -0.57
C ARG A 49 6.73 24.68 -1.78
N SER A 50 6.24 23.54 -2.27
CA SER A 50 5.36 23.48 -3.43
C SER A 50 3.98 24.10 -3.19
N MET A 51 3.53 24.20 -1.93
CA MET A 51 2.28 24.87 -1.56
C MET A 51 2.40 26.40 -1.61
N GLY A 52 3.62 26.94 -1.65
CA GLY A 52 3.89 28.37 -1.69
C GLY A 52 4.12 29.00 -0.31
N ALA A 53 4.85 30.13 -0.31
CA ALA A 53 5.25 30.81 0.91
C ALA A 53 4.09 31.49 1.67
N HIS A 54 2.92 31.63 1.06
CA HIS A 54 1.71 32.12 1.72
C HIS A 54 1.11 31.06 2.68
N ILE A 55 1.38 29.76 2.43
CA ILE A 55 0.94 28.66 3.29
C ILE A 55 2.08 28.23 4.22
N SER A 56 3.26 27.92 3.67
CA SER A 56 4.36 27.38 4.45
C SER A 56 5.71 27.98 4.08
N LYS A 57 6.41 28.51 5.07
CA LYS A 57 7.74 29.12 4.94
C LYS A 57 8.78 28.21 5.59
N VAL A 58 9.56 27.53 4.76
CA VAL A 58 10.47 26.46 5.18
C VAL A 58 11.92 26.92 5.20
N LYS A 59 12.64 26.58 6.27
CA LYS A 59 14.10 26.78 6.43
C LYS A 59 14.77 25.49 6.89
N HIS A 60 16.03 25.32 6.47
CA HIS A 60 16.90 24.27 6.98
C HIS A 60 17.45 24.68 8.36
N LEU A 61 17.50 23.75 9.32
CA LEU A 61 17.84 24.06 10.71
C LEU A 61 19.28 24.59 10.89
N LYS A 62 20.23 24.11 10.06
CA LYS A 62 21.66 24.45 10.18
C LYS A 62 22.20 25.33 9.05
N LEU A 63 21.58 25.29 7.85
CA LEU A 63 22.11 25.98 6.69
C LEU A 63 21.54 27.38 6.50
N ASP A 64 20.37 27.64 7.06
CA ASP A 64 19.69 28.91 6.92
C ASP A 64 19.86 29.79 8.17
N ARG A 65 19.88 31.11 8.00
CA ARG A 65 19.91 32.06 9.10
C ARG A 65 18.52 32.19 9.73
N TRP A 66 18.44 32.04 11.06
CA TRP A 66 17.21 32.12 11.85
C TRP A 66 17.09 33.41 12.61
N GLU A 67 15.90 33.99 12.61
CA GLU A 67 15.50 35.15 13.41
C GLU A 67 14.84 34.70 14.71
N ASP A 68 14.94 35.53 15.76
CA ASP A 68 14.39 35.22 17.09
C ASP A 68 12.87 34.97 17.04
N SER A 69 12.13 35.75 16.25
CA SER A 69 10.69 35.59 16.05
C SER A 69 10.31 34.21 15.46
N GLN A 70 11.13 33.70 14.53
CA GLN A 70 10.92 32.41 13.89
C GLN A 70 11.18 31.25 14.88
N VAL A 71 12.26 31.35 15.66
CA VAL A 71 12.58 30.35 16.71
C VAL A 71 11.51 30.37 17.80
N ASN A 72 11.05 31.56 18.20
CA ASN A 72 9.98 31.70 19.19
C ASN A 72 8.68 31.05 18.71
N ARG A 73 8.29 31.22 17.45
CA ARG A 73 7.11 30.55 16.89
C ARG A 73 7.19 29.02 16.99
N ILE A 74 8.36 28.43 16.67
CA ILE A 74 8.57 26.97 16.81
C ILE A 74 8.52 26.55 18.29
N ARG A 75 9.05 27.39 19.20
CA ARG A 75 9.02 27.13 20.64
C ARG A 75 7.60 27.11 21.20
N GLU A 76 6.74 28.02 20.74
CA GLU A 76 5.36 28.18 21.17
C GLU A 76 4.48 27.04 20.65
N VAL A 77 4.69 26.57 19.45
CA VAL A 77 3.84 25.57 18.81
C VAL A 77 4.45 24.16 18.96
N GLY A 78 5.44 23.84 18.16
CA GLY A 78 5.99 22.47 18.07
C GLY A 78 5.05 21.46 17.44
N ASN A 79 5.57 20.26 17.16
CA ASN A 79 4.84 19.26 16.39
C ASN A 79 3.58 18.72 17.11
N ILE A 80 3.60 18.66 18.45
CA ILE A 80 2.45 18.12 19.20
C ILE A 80 1.25 19.08 19.14
N ALA A 81 1.46 20.37 19.42
CA ALA A 81 0.37 21.35 19.39
C ALA A 81 -0.15 21.57 17.96
N ALA A 82 0.75 21.61 16.99
CA ALA A 82 0.36 21.67 15.58
C ALA A 82 -0.48 20.45 15.16
N ARG A 83 -0.11 19.25 15.61
CA ARG A 83 -0.90 18.05 15.38
C ARG A 83 -2.30 18.12 15.98
N LEU A 84 -2.41 18.57 17.23
CA LEU A 84 -3.69 18.72 17.91
C LEU A 84 -4.62 19.69 17.17
N HIS A 85 -4.06 20.74 16.57
CA HIS A 85 -4.82 21.71 15.79
C HIS A 85 -5.15 21.20 14.38
N TYR A 86 -4.13 20.90 13.58
CA TYR A 86 -4.31 20.56 12.16
C TYR A 86 -4.85 19.14 11.89
N GLU A 87 -4.94 18.29 12.91
CA GLU A 87 -5.46 16.92 12.79
C GLU A 87 -6.62 16.67 13.76
N GLU A 88 -7.35 17.73 14.15
CA GLU A 88 -8.45 17.66 15.13
C GLU A 88 -9.55 16.68 14.72
N ARG A 89 -9.89 16.67 13.43
CA ARG A 89 -11.02 15.89 12.87
C ARG A 89 -10.61 15.10 11.62
N VAL A 90 -9.53 14.35 11.73
CA VAL A 90 -9.12 13.44 10.66
C VAL A 90 -10.13 12.31 10.54
N PRO A 91 -10.76 12.08 9.36
CA PRO A 91 -11.66 10.95 9.18
C PRO A 91 -10.92 9.62 9.47
N PRO A 92 -11.53 8.67 10.20
CA PRO A 92 -10.87 7.41 10.54
C PRO A 92 -10.39 6.60 9.32
N CYS A 93 -11.12 6.69 8.19
CA CYS A 93 -10.72 6.07 6.95
C CYS A 93 -9.47 6.68 6.31
N TYR A 94 -9.08 7.91 6.69
CA TYR A 94 -7.90 8.57 6.13
C TYR A 94 -6.63 7.85 6.59
N ARG A 95 -5.81 7.42 5.63
CA ARG A 95 -4.55 6.75 5.93
C ARG A 95 -3.47 7.78 6.26
N ARG A 96 -3.05 7.85 7.52
CA ARG A 96 -1.89 8.66 7.92
C ARG A 96 -0.63 8.10 7.24
N PRO A 97 0.20 8.95 6.60
CA PRO A 97 1.44 8.49 6.01
C PRO A 97 2.47 8.12 7.07
N ASN A 98 3.31 7.15 6.74
CA ASN A 98 4.52 6.78 7.46
C ASN A 98 5.76 7.15 6.61
N PRO A 99 7.00 6.97 7.10
CA PRO A 99 8.21 7.28 6.33
C PRO A 99 8.29 6.60 4.96
N ASP A 100 7.72 5.41 4.81
CA ASP A 100 7.76 4.60 3.58
C ASP A 100 6.51 4.79 2.70
N ALA A 101 5.59 5.66 3.11
CA ALA A 101 4.35 5.89 2.37
C ALA A 101 4.61 6.45 0.96
N PRO A 102 3.79 6.11 -0.04
CA PRO A 102 3.88 6.66 -1.39
C PRO A 102 3.84 8.18 -1.41
N GLN A 103 4.61 8.77 -2.33
CA GLN A 103 4.75 10.23 -2.43
C GLN A 103 3.40 10.95 -2.56
N VAL A 104 2.51 10.43 -3.39
CA VAL A 104 1.18 10.99 -3.60
C VAL A 104 0.34 11.03 -2.32
N LEU A 105 0.40 9.99 -1.49
CA LEU A 105 -0.30 9.97 -0.20
C LEU A 105 0.26 11.01 0.78
N VAL A 106 1.59 11.13 0.84
CA VAL A 106 2.25 12.13 1.71
C VAL A 106 1.92 13.55 1.25
N GLU A 107 1.96 13.79 -0.04
CA GLU A 107 1.63 15.10 -0.62
C GLU A 107 0.18 15.47 -0.31
N GLN A 108 -0.77 14.59 -0.59
CA GLN A 108 -2.19 14.88 -0.38
C GLN A 108 -2.53 15.01 1.12
N TRP A 109 -1.86 14.28 2.00
CA TRP A 109 -1.96 14.46 3.44
C TRP A 109 -1.52 15.86 3.87
N ILE A 110 -0.38 16.35 3.38
CA ILE A 110 0.16 17.68 3.71
C ILE A 110 -0.75 18.79 3.18
N ARG A 111 -1.22 18.66 1.94
CA ARG A 111 -2.17 19.61 1.34
C ARG A 111 -3.52 19.63 2.08
N ALA A 112 -4.04 18.46 2.47
CA ALA A 112 -5.24 18.34 3.28
C ALA A 112 -5.10 19.08 4.62
N LYS A 113 -3.96 18.92 5.29
CA LYS A 113 -3.69 19.55 6.59
C LYS A 113 -3.56 21.07 6.51
N TYR A 114 -2.72 21.58 5.61
CA TYR A 114 -2.25 22.96 5.66
C TYR A 114 -2.76 23.85 4.53
N GLU A 115 -3.10 23.31 3.38
CA GLU A 115 -3.60 24.07 2.23
C GLU A 115 -5.13 24.12 2.24
N ARG A 116 -5.78 22.94 2.34
CA ARG A 116 -7.25 22.83 2.38
C ARG A 116 -7.83 22.94 3.78
N GLU A 117 -7.02 22.71 4.82
CA GLU A 117 -7.43 22.70 6.24
C GLU A 117 -8.65 21.80 6.50
N GLU A 118 -8.80 20.73 5.74
CA GLU A 118 -10.00 19.88 5.76
C GLU A 118 -10.19 19.08 7.06
N PHE A 119 -9.14 18.96 7.89
CA PHE A 119 -9.26 18.30 9.20
C PHE A 119 -9.59 19.28 10.35
N CYS A 120 -9.51 20.58 10.11
CA CYS A 120 -10.01 21.61 11.02
C CYS A 120 -11.44 22.03 10.65
N HIS A 121 -11.79 21.92 9.36
CA HIS A 121 -13.00 22.38 8.75
C HIS A 121 -13.72 21.23 8.03
N PRO A 122 -14.58 20.44 8.69
CA PRO A 122 -15.27 19.29 8.09
C PRO A 122 -16.06 19.63 6.82
N GLU A 123 -16.54 20.87 6.72
CA GLU A 123 -17.25 21.37 5.53
C GLU A 123 -16.35 21.51 4.29
N ARG A 124 -15.03 21.49 4.47
CA ARG A 124 -14.03 21.49 3.37
C ARG A 124 -13.56 20.09 2.98
N GLN A 125 -14.04 19.05 3.68
CA GLN A 125 -13.68 17.68 3.34
C GLN A 125 -14.24 17.29 1.98
N ASN A 126 -13.42 16.60 1.20
CA ASN A 126 -13.82 16.08 -0.08
C ASN A 126 -14.90 14.99 0.05
N HIS A 127 -15.63 14.74 -1.03
CA HIS A 127 -16.74 13.79 -1.08
C HIS A 127 -16.38 12.31 -0.85
N TYR A 128 -15.10 11.98 -0.57
CA TYR A 128 -14.68 10.60 -0.31
C TYR A 128 -15.35 9.96 0.92
N VAL A 129 -15.94 10.76 1.82
CA VAL A 129 -16.69 10.26 2.99
C VAL A 129 -18.17 9.99 2.71
N SER A 130 -18.69 10.35 1.54
CA SER A 130 -20.13 10.32 1.23
C SER A 130 -20.72 8.93 0.99
N GLY A 131 -19.87 7.90 0.82
CA GLY A 131 -20.31 6.55 0.41
C GLY A 131 -20.68 6.43 -1.07
N PHE A 132 -20.61 7.52 -1.83
CA PHE A 132 -20.81 7.55 -3.28
C PHE A 132 -19.73 8.36 -3.96
N MET A 133 -19.18 7.83 -5.06
CA MET A 133 -18.20 8.54 -5.88
C MET A 133 -18.30 8.07 -7.33
N GLU A 134 -18.29 9.01 -8.28
CA GLU A 134 -18.18 8.69 -9.69
C GLU A 134 -17.16 9.59 -10.41
N GLY A 135 -16.56 9.05 -11.44
CA GLY A 135 -15.56 9.80 -12.23
C GLY A 135 -14.80 8.91 -13.18
N PHE A 136 -13.94 9.54 -13.98
CA PHE A 136 -13.11 8.84 -14.95
C PHE A 136 -11.74 8.55 -14.37
N LEU A 137 -11.28 7.31 -14.56
CA LEU A 137 -9.90 6.90 -14.32
C LEU A 137 -9.33 6.25 -15.57
N MET A 138 -8.05 6.44 -15.80
CA MET A 138 -7.31 5.75 -16.84
C MET A 138 -7.03 4.33 -16.36
N LYS A 139 -7.64 3.33 -17.01
CA LYS A 139 -7.52 1.91 -16.65
C LYS A 139 -6.71 1.15 -17.68
N ARG A 140 -5.72 0.39 -17.22
CA ARG A 140 -4.92 -0.49 -18.09
C ARG A 140 -5.77 -1.59 -18.72
N GLY A 141 -5.66 -1.76 -20.03
CA GLY A 141 -6.26 -2.87 -20.77
C GLY A 141 -5.64 -4.21 -20.33
N LYS A 142 -6.41 -5.29 -20.46
CA LYS A 142 -5.91 -6.63 -20.12
C LYS A 142 -5.00 -7.19 -21.22
N GLU A 143 -5.33 -6.94 -22.48
CA GLU A 143 -4.70 -7.56 -23.65
C GLU A 143 -3.74 -6.61 -24.37
N ASP A 144 -4.13 -5.35 -24.53
CA ASP A 144 -3.35 -4.34 -25.24
C ASP A 144 -2.34 -3.58 -24.38
N SER A 145 -2.38 -3.80 -23.06
CA SER A 145 -1.52 -3.13 -22.07
C SER A 145 -1.59 -1.58 -22.06
N ARG A 146 -2.50 -1.00 -22.81
CA ARG A 146 -2.70 0.46 -22.90
C ARG A 146 -3.70 0.94 -21.85
N TYR A 147 -3.58 2.21 -21.48
CA TYR A 147 -4.55 2.83 -20.58
C TYR A 147 -5.69 3.47 -21.39
N HIS A 148 -6.91 3.22 -20.92
CA HIS A 148 -8.13 3.73 -21.53
C HIS A 148 -8.99 4.42 -20.48
N PRO A 149 -9.65 5.54 -20.79
CA PRO A 149 -10.58 6.16 -19.86
C PRO A 149 -11.77 5.23 -19.60
N ARG A 150 -12.12 5.07 -18.33
CA ARG A 150 -13.28 4.30 -17.88
C ARG A 150 -14.01 5.09 -16.81
N LYS A 151 -15.34 5.15 -16.91
CA LYS A 151 -16.16 5.70 -15.83
C LYS A 151 -16.24 4.69 -14.72
N PHE A 152 -15.79 5.07 -13.53
CA PHE A 152 -15.93 4.31 -12.29
C PHE A 152 -17.07 4.88 -11.47
N VAL A 153 -17.83 4.02 -10.80
CA VAL A 153 -18.90 4.37 -9.87
C VAL A 153 -18.74 3.51 -8.62
N LEU A 154 -18.53 4.15 -7.48
CA LEU A 154 -18.53 3.55 -6.16
C LEU A 154 -19.88 3.84 -5.50
N CYS A 155 -20.56 2.81 -5.01
CA CYS A 155 -21.79 2.91 -4.23
C CYS A 155 -21.70 2.00 -3.01
N GLU A 156 -21.54 2.60 -1.83
CA GLU A 156 -21.43 1.88 -0.56
C GLU A 156 -22.71 1.12 -0.23
N ALA A 157 -23.88 1.74 -0.47
CA ALA A 157 -25.18 1.12 -0.19
C ALA A 157 -25.38 -0.20 -0.95
N GLU A 158 -24.83 -0.32 -2.17
CA GLU A 158 -24.87 -1.54 -2.98
C GLU A 158 -23.67 -2.46 -2.74
N ASP A 159 -22.68 -2.07 -1.95
CA ASP A 159 -21.39 -2.76 -1.82
C ASP A 159 -20.65 -2.89 -3.16
N THR A 160 -20.74 -1.90 -4.05
CA THR A 160 -20.23 -2.05 -5.42
C THR A 160 -19.25 -0.96 -5.81
N LEU A 161 -18.18 -1.38 -6.50
CA LEU A 161 -17.35 -0.56 -7.37
C LEU A 161 -17.52 -1.06 -8.79
N LYS A 162 -18.17 -0.25 -9.63
CA LYS A 162 -18.46 -0.56 -11.04
C LYS A 162 -17.54 0.21 -11.95
N TYR A 163 -17.20 -0.33 -13.12
CA TYR A 163 -16.64 0.48 -14.19
C TYR A 163 -17.28 0.19 -15.54
N HIS A 164 -17.42 1.24 -16.35
CA HIS A 164 -18.07 1.24 -17.64
C HIS A 164 -17.08 1.57 -18.76
N VAL A 165 -17.28 0.96 -19.93
CA VAL A 165 -16.55 1.29 -21.15
C VAL A 165 -17.19 2.49 -21.87
N LYS A 166 -18.51 2.56 -21.83
CA LYS A 166 -19.35 3.68 -22.33
C LYS A 166 -20.38 4.00 -21.27
N GLU A 167 -20.71 5.27 -21.07
CA GLU A 167 -21.61 5.72 -20.00
C GLU A 167 -23.00 5.08 -20.05
N ASN A 168 -23.53 4.89 -21.24
CA ASN A 168 -24.91 4.38 -21.46
C ASN A 168 -24.98 2.85 -21.65
N LYS A 169 -23.92 2.12 -21.26
CA LYS A 169 -23.91 0.65 -21.33
C LYS A 169 -23.77 0.04 -19.93
N GLU A 170 -24.21 -1.21 -19.82
CA GLU A 170 -24.01 -2.03 -18.64
C GLU A 170 -22.54 -2.02 -18.17
N PRO A 171 -22.29 -2.10 -16.88
CA PRO A 171 -20.94 -2.10 -16.34
C PRO A 171 -20.15 -3.29 -16.91
N LYS A 172 -18.92 -3.02 -17.32
CA LYS A 172 -17.98 -4.07 -17.78
C LYS A 172 -17.57 -5.01 -16.63
N ALA A 173 -17.58 -4.50 -15.41
CA ALA A 173 -17.38 -5.28 -14.20
C ALA A 173 -18.04 -4.60 -13.00
N VAL A 174 -18.50 -5.46 -12.08
CA VAL A 174 -19.02 -5.09 -10.77
C VAL A 174 -18.15 -5.79 -9.74
N LEU A 175 -17.56 -5.04 -8.83
CA LEU A 175 -16.66 -5.51 -7.79
C LEU A 175 -17.30 -5.25 -6.43
N ARG A 176 -17.21 -6.18 -5.50
CA ARG A 176 -17.65 -5.94 -4.12
C ARG A 176 -16.60 -5.14 -3.36
N ILE A 177 -16.99 -3.99 -2.81
CA ILE A 177 -16.09 -3.14 -2.02
C ILE A 177 -15.55 -3.91 -0.82
N SER A 178 -16.37 -4.70 -0.16
CA SER A 178 -15.99 -5.54 0.99
C SER A 178 -14.87 -6.54 0.69
N GLU A 179 -14.79 -7.04 -0.54
CA GLU A 179 -13.86 -8.11 -0.95
C GLU A 179 -12.58 -7.59 -1.65
N LEU A 180 -12.55 -6.32 -2.05
CA LEU A 180 -11.39 -5.78 -2.76
C LEU A 180 -10.31 -5.25 -1.82
N ASN A 181 -9.08 -5.27 -2.29
CA ASN A 181 -7.96 -4.51 -1.73
C ASN A 181 -7.53 -3.44 -2.73
N VAL A 182 -7.12 -2.28 -2.22
CA VAL A 182 -6.53 -1.21 -3.02
C VAL A 182 -5.21 -0.77 -2.41
N ALA A 183 -4.19 -0.64 -3.24
CA ALA A 183 -2.86 -0.18 -2.86
C ALA A 183 -2.31 0.80 -3.90
N PHE A 184 -1.46 1.74 -3.50
CA PHE A 184 -0.72 2.55 -4.44
C PHE A 184 0.31 1.69 -5.18
N ALA A 185 0.49 1.92 -6.48
CA ALA A 185 1.30 1.07 -7.35
C ALA A 185 2.39 1.79 -8.18
N PRO A 186 3.00 2.91 -7.72
CA PRO A 186 4.01 3.64 -8.49
C PRO A 186 5.19 2.77 -8.99
N PRO A 187 5.74 1.84 -8.17
CA PRO A 187 6.87 1.02 -8.59
C PRO A 187 6.59 0.11 -9.79
N LYS A 188 5.31 -0.31 -9.97
CA LYS A 188 4.90 -1.18 -11.08
C LYS A 188 4.52 -0.38 -12.32
N THR A 189 3.77 0.69 -12.13
CA THR A 189 3.15 1.46 -13.22
C THR A 189 4.06 2.54 -13.77
N CYS A 190 5.15 2.88 -13.08
CA CYS A 190 6.00 4.06 -13.33
C CYS A 190 5.19 5.38 -13.33
N ASN A 191 4.04 5.39 -12.64
CA ASN A 191 3.18 6.56 -12.47
C ASN A 191 2.90 6.78 -10.99
N GLN A 192 3.27 7.96 -10.47
CA GLN A 192 3.12 8.28 -9.05
C GLN A 192 1.65 8.28 -8.58
N ASN A 193 0.74 8.62 -9.49
CA ASN A 193 -0.69 8.75 -9.20
C ASN A 193 -1.47 7.51 -9.61
N SER A 194 -0.99 6.32 -9.22
CA SER A 194 -1.58 5.05 -9.64
C SER A 194 -1.99 4.15 -8.48
N LEU A 195 -3.05 3.38 -8.72
CA LEU A 195 -3.57 2.37 -7.80
C LEU A 195 -3.63 1.01 -8.46
N GLN A 196 -3.39 -0.01 -7.67
CA GLN A 196 -3.72 -1.41 -7.96
C GLN A 196 -4.94 -1.80 -7.14
N ILE A 197 -5.99 -2.24 -7.82
CA ILE A 197 -7.21 -2.81 -7.21
C ILE A 197 -7.16 -4.32 -7.40
N SER A 198 -7.17 -5.07 -6.30
CA SER A 198 -7.06 -6.53 -6.29
C SER A 198 -8.32 -7.15 -5.70
N PHE A 199 -8.86 -8.16 -6.34
CA PHE A 199 -10.07 -8.87 -5.90
C PHE A 199 -10.06 -10.31 -6.41
N MET A 200 -10.92 -11.15 -5.82
CA MET A 200 -11.12 -12.53 -6.28
C MET A 200 -12.15 -12.58 -7.40
N LYS A 201 -11.81 -13.23 -8.51
CA LYS A 201 -12.72 -13.54 -9.60
C LYS A 201 -12.54 -14.99 -10.04
N ASP A 202 -13.62 -15.76 -10.04
CA ASP A 202 -13.61 -17.16 -10.48
C ASP A 202 -12.50 -18.00 -9.79
N GLY A 203 -12.34 -17.79 -8.48
CA GLY A 203 -11.33 -18.49 -7.66
C GLY A 203 -9.88 -18.06 -7.89
N THR A 204 -9.63 -17.01 -8.67
CA THR A 204 -8.30 -16.47 -8.95
C THR A 204 -8.21 -15.00 -8.58
N THR A 205 -7.06 -14.56 -8.09
CA THR A 205 -6.82 -13.12 -7.86
C THR A 205 -6.77 -12.40 -9.21
N ARG A 206 -7.46 -11.28 -9.28
CA ARG A 206 -7.40 -10.36 -10.42
C ARG A 206 -6.93 -9.00 -9.98
N HIS A 207 -6.10 -8.37 -10.80
CA HIS A 207 -5.58 -7.02 -10.61
C HIS A 207 -6.10 -6.08 -11.71
N ILE A 208 -6.46 -4.88 -11.29
CA ILE A 208 -6.78 -3.75 -12.16
C ILE A 208 -5.82 -2.62 -11.79
N TYR A 209 -5.16 -2.03 -12.78
CA TYR A 209 -4.28 -0.87 -12.62
C TYR A 209 -4.97 0.36 -13.17
N VAL A 210 -5.06 1.39 -12.35
CA VAL A 210 -5.68 2.67 -12.69
C VAL A 210 -4.77 3.82 -12.30
N TYR A 211 -4.87 4.95 -13.00
CA TYR A 211 -4.25 6.21 -12.61
C TYR A 211 -5.14 7.39 -12.96
N HIS A 212 -4.82 8.53 -12.39
CA HIS A 212 -5.35 9.84 -12.78
C HIS A 212 -4.20 10.84 -12.80
N GLU A 213 -4.27 11.84 -13.69
CA GLU A 213 -3.22 12.88 -13.78
C GLU A 213 -3.19 13.74 -12.51
N ASP A 214 -4.36 14.06 -11.97
CA ASP A 214 -4.51 14.78 -10.72
C ASP A 214 -4.27 13.84 -9.52
N PRO A 215 -3.26 14.12 -8.67
CA PRO A 215 -2.95 13.35 -7.47
C PRO A 215 -4.05 13.41 -6.40
N GLU A 216 -4.86 14.48 -6.36
CA GLU A 216 -5.98 14.59 -5.43
C GLU A 216 -7.09 13.61 -5.82
N VAL A 217 -7.46 13.54 -7.09
CA VAL A 217 -8.50 12.63 -7.59
C VAL A 217 -8.16 11.17 -7.27
N ILE A 218 -6.93 10.73 -7.59
CA ILE A 218 -6.55 9.33 -7.33
C ILE A 218 -6.53 9.00 -5.84
N THR A 219 -6.10 9.95 -5.01
CA THR A 219 -6.11 9.78 -3.55
C THR A 219 -7.54 9.75 -3.00
N ASN A 220 -8.43 10.58 -3.51
CA ASN A 220 -9.85 10.56 -3.13
C ASN A 220 -10.52 9.23 -3.49
N TRP A 221 -10.19 8.61 -4.62
CA TRP A 221 -10.64 7.26 -4.94
C TRP A 221 -10.13 6.21 -3.94
N TYR A 222 -8.85 6.29 -3.55
CA TYR A 222 -8.30 5.42 -2.52
C TYR A 222 -9.02 5.59 -1.18
N LEU A 223 -9.27 6.83 -0.77
CA LEU A 223 -9.95 7.16 0.50
C LEU A 223 -11.43 6.77 0.45
N ALA A 224 -12.14 6.99 -0.66
CA ALA A 224 -13.54 6.60 -0.81
C ALA A 224 -13.74 5.09 -0.66
N ILE A 225 -12.86 4.29 -1.25
CA ILE A 225 -12.89 2.84 -1.07
C ILE A 225 -12.67 2.47 0.40
N ARG A 226 -11.70 3.10 1.07
CA ARG A 226 -11.42 2.85 2.50
C ARG A 226 -12.59 3.26 3.38
N CYS A 227 -13.22 4.40 3.10
CA CYS A 227 -14.35 4.90 3.85
C CYS A 227 -15.55 3.96 3.74
N ALA A 228 -15.92 3.58 2.54
CA ALA A 228 -17.00 2.62 2.31
C ALA A 228 -16.73 1.27 2.97
N LYS A 229 -15.48 0.77 2.94
CA LYS A 229 -15.10 -0.44 3.69
C LYS A 229 -15.24 -0.29 5.19
N LEU A 230 -14.82 0.85 5.75
CA LEU A 230 -14.91 1.12 7.19
C LEU A 230 -16.36 1.11 7.66
N HIS A 231 -17.23 1.86 7.01
CA HIS A 231 -18.65 1.91 7.36
C HIS A 231 -19.31 0.52 7.35
N ARG A 232 -18.99 -0.28 6.34
CA ARG A 232 -19.51 -1.66 6.26
C ARG A 232 -18.97 -2.56 7.37
N LEU A 233 -17.69 -2.44 7.73
CA LEU A 233 -17.10 -3.19 8.83
C LEU A 233 -17.68 -2.75 10.18
N GLN A 234 -17.94 -1.47 10.39
CA GLN A 234 -18.61 -0.95 11.59
C GLN A 234 -20.02 -1.55 11.77
N VAL A 235 -20.77 -1.66 10.68
CA VAL A 235 -22.10 -2.31 10.69
C VAL A 235 -22.00 -3.81 10.94
N ALA A 236 -21.03 -4.49 10.32
CA ALA A 236 -20.85 -5.93 10.44
C ALA A 236 -20.29 -6.36 11.80
N TYR A 237 -19.48 -5.53 12.43
CA TYR A 237 -18.76 -5.80 13.68
C TYR A 237 -18.91 -4.65 14.68
N PRO A 238 -20.14 -4.44 15.24
CA PRO A 238 -20.40 -3.26 16.09
C PRO A 238 -19.62 -3.29 17.42
N GLY A 239 -19.06 -4.42 17.82
CA GLY A 239 -18.25 -4.55 19.04
C GLY A 239 -16.73 -4.46 18.80
N ALA A 240 -16.28 -4.32 17.55
CA ALA A 240 -14.86 -4.21 17.22
C ALA A 240 -14.34 -2.79 17.49
N THR A 241 -13.11 -2.68 17.95
CA THR A 241 -12.45 -1.39 18.12
C THR A 241 -12.11 -0.78 16.74
N GLU A 242 -12.03 0.55 16.68
CA GLU A 242 -11.63 1.24 15.46
C GLU A 242 -10.28 0.75 14.93
N ALA A 243 -9.30 0.53 15.81
CA ALA A 243 -7.98 0.03 15.40
C ALA A 243 -8.03 -1.34 14.72
N GLU A 244 -8.87 -2.26 15.20
CA GLU A 244 -9.10 -3.55 14.59
C GLU A 244 -9.72 -3.42 13.19
N LEU A 245 -10.72 -2.56 13.05
CA LEU A 245 -11.38 -2.30 11.77
C LEU A 245 -10.42 -1.64 10.77
N LEU A 246 -9.67 -0.64 11.18
CA LEU A 246 -8.70 0.08 10.33
C LEU A 246 -7.64 -0.86 9.75
N SER A 247 -7.22 -1.88 10.51
CA SER A 247 -6.25 -2.88 10.06
C SER A 247 -6.74 -3.73 8.87
N GLN A 248 -8.06 -3.79 8.65
CA GLN A 248 -8.71 -4.60 7.63
C GLN A 248 -9.09 -3.82 6.36
N LEU A 249 -8.96 -2.48 6.35
CA LEU A 249 -9.45 -1.66 5.24
C LEU A 249 -8.68 -1.90 3.94
N THR A 250 -7.40 -1.66 3.98
CA THR A 250 -6.49 -1.82 2.84
C THR A 250 -5.12 -2.21 3.36
N ARG A 251 -4.41 -3.00 2.59
CA ARG A 251 -3.05 -3.41 2.91
C ARG A 251 -2.13 -3.20 1.74
N ASP A 252 -0.93 -2.74 2.03
CA ASP A 252 0.16 -2.78 1.08
C ASP A 252 0.69 -4.21 0.96
N PHE A 253 1.37 -4.49 -0.12
CA PHE A 253 2.05 -5.77 -0.28
C PHE A 253 3.36 -5.75 0.53
N PRO A 254 3.54 -6.67 1.49
CA PRO A 254 4.73 -6.69 2.35
C PRO A 254 6.03 -6.74 1.57
N ARG A 255 6.03 -7.41 0.41
CA ARG A 255 7.14 -7.42 -0.54
C ARG A 255 6.68 -7.74 -1.95
N GLU A 256 7.32 -7.07 -2.91
CA GLU A 256 7.17 -7.33 -4.33
C GLU A 256 8.55 -7.24 -5.00
N GLY A 257 8.75 -8.00 -6.05
CA GLY A 257 10.01 -7.98 -6.79
C GLY A 257 10.21 -9.19 -7.70
N PHE A 258 11.28 -9.14 -8.48
CA PHE A 258 11.67 -10.25 -9.34
C PHE A 258 12.41 -11.32 -8.54
N LEU A 259 11.96 -12.56 -8.70
CA LEU A 259 12.69 -13.76 -8.31
C LEU A 259 12.77 -14.70 -9.52
N TRP A 260 13.76 -15.56 -9.53
CA TRP A 260 13.80 -16.70 -10.43
C TRP A 260 13.19 -17.91 -9.74
N LYS A 261 12.43 -18.70 -10.48
CA LYS A 261 11.72 -19.87 -9.98
C LYS A 261 11.85 -21.03 -10.98
N THR A 262 12.12 -22.24 -10.47
CA THR A 262 12.07 -23.46 -11.29
C THR A 262 10.63 -23.88 -11.62
N GLY A 263 10.48 -24.75 -12.60
CA GLY A 263 9.25 -25.50 -12.82
C GLY A 263 8.96 -26.51 -11.70
N PRO A 264 8.07 -27.50 -11.95
CA PRO A 264 7.75 -28.53 -10.95
C PRO A 264 8.91 -29.44 -10.59
N ARG A 265 9.83 -29.68 -11.51
CA ARG A 265 10.98 -30.58 -11.32
C ARG A 265 12.19 -29.74 -10.90
N TYR A 266 13.05 -30.30 -10.06
CA TYR A 266 14.30 -29.65 -9.65
C TYR A 266 15.30 -29.43 -10.80
N THR A 267 15.13 -30.19 -11.89
CA THR A 267 15.92 -30.07 -13.13
C THR A 267 15.41 -29.00 -14.09
N ASP A 268 14.20 -28.46 -13.85
CA ASP A 268 13.63 -27.43 -14.71
C ASP A 268 14.46 -26.14 -14.63
N ALA A 269 14.58 -25.43 -15.75
CA ALA A 269 15.27 -24.16 -15.81
C ALA A 269 14.58 -23.09 -14.94
N TYR A 270 15.37 -22.25 -14.31
CA TYR A 270 14.88 -21.07 -13.62
C TYR A 270 14.28 -20.07 -14.60
N LYS A 271 13.11 -19.54 -14.28
CA LYS A 271 12.44 -18.50 -15.05
C LYS A 271 12.21 -17.28 -14.17
N LYS A 272 12.56 -16.10 -14.67
CA LYS A 272 12.32 -14.83 -13.99
C LYS A 272 10.82 -14.57 -13.90
N ARG A 273 10.33 -14.22 -12.71
CA ARG A 273 8.92 -13.95 -12.42
C ARG A 273 8.81 -12.78 -11.46
N TRP A 274 7.77 -11.99 -11.65
CA TRP A 274 7.41 -10.99 -10.64
C TRP A 274 6.62 -11.64 -9.52
N PHE A 275 7.10 -11.50 -8.28
CA PHE A 275 6.45 -12.03 -7.09
C PHE A 275 5.78 -10.91 -6.30
N THR A 276 4.61 -11.21 -5.74
CA THR A 276 3.86 -10.33 -4.84
C THR A 276 3.41 -11.14 -3.63
N LEU A 277 3.79 -10.71 -2.44
CA LEU A 277 3.28 -11.26 -1.18
C LEU A 277 2.07 -10.45 -0.74
N ASP A 278 0.89 -11.07 -0.70
CA ASP A 278 -0.38 -10.48 -0.25
C ASP A 278 -0.98 -11.29 0.90
N GLY A 279 -0.80 -10.83 2.12
CA GLY A 279 -1.19 -11.60 3.31
C GLY A 279 -0.50 -12.96 3.31
N ARG A 280 -1.30 -14.04 3.24
CA ARG A 280 -0.80 -15.41 3.15
C ARG A 280 -0.72 -15.97 1.73
N LYS A 281 -0.81 -15.14 0.70
CA LYS A 281 -0.65 -15.56 -0.69
C LYS A 281 0.66 -15.02 -1.27
N LEU A 282 1.51 -15.92 -1.71
CA LEU A 282 2.65 -15.58 -2.54
C LEU A 282 2.26 -15.85 -4.00
N MET A 283 2.05 -14.79 -4.76
CA MET A 283 1.65 -14.84 -6.16
C MET A 283 2.86 -14.61 -7.06
N TYR A 284 2.87 -15.22 -8.26
CA TYR A 284 3.89 -14.93 -9.25
C TYR A 284 3.28 -14.71 -10.64
N HIS A 285 3.88 -13.80 -11.41
CA HIS A 285 3.42 -13.27 -12.68
C HIS A 285 4.55 -13.30 -13.72
N ASP A 286 4.25 -13.22 -15.00
CA ASP A 286 5.26 -12.97 -16.04
C ASP A 286 5.72 -11.51 -16.01
N ASP A 287 4.76 -10.59 -15.89
CA ASP A 287 4.98 -9.14 -15.85
C ASP A 287 4.40 -8.54 -14.55
N PRO A 288 5.02 -7.48 -13.96
CA PRO A 288 4.53 -6.81 -12.76
C PRO A 288 3.08 -6.34 -12.83
N MET A 289 2.59 -6.01 -14.03
CA MET A 289 1.24 -5.50 -14.26
C MET A 289 0.29 -6.52 -14.92
N ASP A 290 0.58 -7.82 -14.82
CA ASP A 290 -0.34 -8.84 -15.28
C ASP A 290 -1.66 -8.79 -14.49
N ALA A 291 -2.77 -8.91 -15.22
CA ALA A 291 -4.10 -8.90 -14.62
C ALA A 291 -4.40 -10.13 -13.75
N HIS A 292 -3.70 -11.23 -13.99
CA HIS A 292 -3.85 -12.49 -13.25
C HIS A 292 -2.48 -13.10 -12.95
N PRO A 293 -2.27 -13.65 -11.75
CA PRO A 293 -1.07 -14.43 -11.45
C PRO A 293 -1.06 -15.75 -12.27
N LYS A 294 0.14 -16.18 -12.66
CA LYS A 294 0.37 -17.53 -13.19
C LYS A 294 0.19 -18.62 -12.14
N GLY A 295 0.45 -18.26 -10.90
CA GLY A 295 0.22 -19.17 -9.79
C GLY A 295 0.15 -18.43 -8.46
N GLU A 296 -0.53 -19.05 -7.52
CA GLU A 296 -0.76 -18.58 -6.17
C GLU A 296 -0.36 -19.68 -5.20
N ILE A 297 0.50 -19.36 -4.24
CA ILE A 297 0.99 -20.26 -3.20
C ILE A 297 0.41 -19.76 -1.88
N PHE A 298 -0.37 -20.61 -1.21
CA PHE A 298 -0.81 -20.31 0.15
C PHE A 298 0.36 -20.56 1.11
N LEU A 299 0.54 -19.65 2.06
CA LEU A 299 1.51 -19.75 3.14
C LEU A 299 0.77 -20.08 4.45
N GLY A 300 0.82 -21.34 4.86
CA GLY A 300 0.26 -21.81 6.12
C GLY A 300 1.15 -21.47 7.32
N HIS A 301 0.97 -22.21 8.41
CA HIS A 301 1.78 -22.06 9.62
C HIS A 301 2.96 -23.04 9.63
N SER A 302 4.02 -22.70 10.33
CA SER A 302 5.22 -23.54 10.42
C SER A 302 4.95 -24.93 11.02
N SER A 303 3.99 -25.05 11.96
CA SER A 303 3.54 -26.34 12.50
C SER A 303 2.89 -27.26 11.46
N ASP A 304 2.43 -26.71 10.34
CA ASP A 304 1.75 -27.45 9.28
C ASP A 304 2.70 -27.84 8.13
N GLY A 305 4.01 -27.78 8.37
CA GLY A 305 5.03 -28.15 7.38
C GLY A 305 5.41 -27.05 6.38
N PHE A 306 5.10 -25.79 6.68
CA PHE A 306 5.59 -24.65 5.90
C PHE A 306 6.93 -24.18 6.46
N ALA A 307 7.93 -24.02 5.58
CA ALA A 307 9.24 -23.53 5.97
C ALA A 307 9.91 -22.76 4.82
N VAL A 308 10.78 -21.81 5.17
CA VAL A 308 11.66 -21.13 4.22
C VAL A 308 13.12 -21.36 4.68
N LYS A 309 13.97 -21.85 3.77
CA LYS A 309 15.35 -22.24 4.09
C LYS A 309 16.32 -21.66 3.04
N PRO A 310 17.54 -21.24 3.43
CA PRO A 310 18.54 -20.83 2.46
C PRO A 310 19.05 -22.03 1.66
N GLY A 311 19.47 -21.75 0.41
CA GLY A 311 20.01 -22.75 -0.50
C GLY A 311 18.97 -23.65 -1.17
N VAL A 312 19.44 -24.71 -1.79
CA VAL A 312 18.63 -25.69 -2.53
C VAL A 312 18.86 -27.10 -1.97
N PRO A 313 17.89 -28.03 -2.15
CA PRO A 313 18.08 -29.43 -1.78
C PRO A 313 19.22 -30.11 -2.56
N PRO A 314 19.82 -31.19 -2.01
CA PRO A 314 20.82 -31.97 -2.70
C PRO A 314 20.36 -32.43 -4.10
N GLY A 315 21.21 -32.27 -5.11
CA GLY A 315 20.92 -32.62 -6.49
C GLY A 315 20.10 -31.59 -7.28
N ALA A 316 19.63 -30.53 -6.66
CA ALA A 316 18.99 -29.41 -7.35
C ALA A 316 20.03 -28.43 -7.88
N ARG A 317 19.70 -27.78 -9.02
CA ARG A 317 20.55 -26.72 -9.57
C ARG A 317 20.46 -25.46 -8.73
N ASP A 318 21.61 -24.99 -8.24
CA ASP A 318 21.72 -23.69 -7.59
C ASP A 318 21.94 -22.58 -8.62
N GLN A 319 21.30 -21.43 -8.46
CA GLN A 319 21.45 -20.24 -9.30
C GLN A 319 22.03 -19.05 -8.52
N GLY A 320 22.79 -19.30 -7.47
CA GLY A 320 23.44 -18.28 -6.66
C GLY A 320 22.66 -17.97 -5.39
N PHE A 321 21.94 -16.85 -5.32
CA PHE A 321 21.23 -16.43 -4.09
C PHE A 321 19.92 -17.21 -3.91
N SER A 322 20.02 -18.55 -3.91
CA SER A 322 18.87 -19.44 -3.87
C SER A 322 18.34 -19.64 -2.45
N PHE A 323 17.06 -19.91 -2.37
CA PHE A 323 16.35 -20.34 -1.16
C PHE A 323 15.17 -21.24 -1.53
N THR A 324 14.74 -22.00 -0.56
CA THR A 324 13.69 -23.00 -0.73
C THR A 324 12.47 -22.62 0.10
N LEU A 325 11.28 -22.63 -0.51
CA LEU A 325 10.00 -22.54 0.17
C LEU A 325 9.35 -23.94 0.20
N GLU A 326 9.27 -24.53 1.35
CA GLU A 326 8.60 -25.82 1.58
C GLU A 326 7.13 -25.59 1.92
N THR A 327 6.27 -26.37 1.29
CA THR A 327 4.85 -26.48 1.62
C THR A 327 4.48 -27.96 1.71
N PRO A 328 3.39 -28.35 2.38
CA PRO A 328 2.97 -29.76 2.46
C PRO A 328 2.86 -30.45 1.11
N ASP A 329 2.46 -29.69 0.06
CA ASP A 329 2.21 -30.27 -1.27
C ASP A 329 3.44 -30.24 -2.18
N ARG A 330 4.37 -29.31 -1.93
CA ARG A 330 5.46 -29.05 -2.87
C ARG A 330 6.55 -28.16 -2.28
N THR A 331 7.78 -28.43 -2.74
CA THR A 331 8.95 -27.55 -2.52
C THR A 331 9.16 -26.64 -3.74
N TYR A 332 9.31 -25.34 -3.51
CA TYR A 332 9.59 -24.33 -4.51
C TYR A 332 11.05 -23.87 -4.38
N LEU A 333 11.80 -23.95 -5.49
CA LEU A 333 13.15 -23.40 -5.57
C LEU A 333 13.07 -21.98 -6.12
N LEU A 334 13.60 -21.03 -5.36
CA LEU A 334 13.59 -19.61 -5.66
C LEU A 334 15.02 -19.07 -5.62
N SER A 335 15.32 -18.05 -6.40
CA SER A 335 16.59 -17.34 -6.34
C SER A 335 16.37 -15.84 -6.46
N ALA A 336 17.08 -15.06 -5.66
CA ALA A 336 17.02 -13.62 -5.62
C ALA A 336 18.14 -12.97 -6.45
N GLN A 337 18.13 -11.64 -6.55
CA GLN A 337 19.15 -10.88 -7.29
C GLN A 337 20.45 -10.70 -6.50
N SER A 338 20.34 -10.70 -5.16
CA SER A 338 21.46 -10.51 -4.24
C SER A 338 21.21 -11.26 -2.93
N ASP A 339 22.21 -11.35 -2.09
CA ASP A 339 22.09 -11.95 -0.76
C ASP A 339 21.15 -11.16 0.16
N ASP A 340 21.22 -9.84 0.08
CA ASP A 340 20.32 -8.95 0.81
C ASP A 340 18.86 -9.15 0.37
N ASP A 341 18.60 -9.20 -0.95
CA ASP A 341 17.26 -9.44 -1.50
C ASP A 341 16.73 -10.83 -1.07
N ARG A 342 17.58 -11.88 -1.10
CA ARG A 342 17.25 -13.21 -0.59
C ARG A 342 16.84 -13.15 0.88
N SER A 343 17.67 -12.51 1.70
CA SER A 343 17.46 -12.41 3.15
C SER A 343 16.16 -11.67 3.47
N GLN A 344 15.88 -10.60 2.75
CA GLN A 344 14.64 -9.84 2.89
C GLN A 344 13.40 -10.66 2.49
N TRP A 345 13.45 -11.41 1.37
CA TRP A 345 12.35 -12.30 0.97
C TRP A 345 12.10 -13.40 2.00
N MET A 346 13.16 -14.07 2.45
CA MET A 346 13.06 -15.10 3.47
C MET A 346 12.46 -14.55 4.77
N ASN A 347 12.90 -13.38 5.21
CA ASN A 347 12.40 -12.75 6.45
C ASN A 347 10.91 -12.42 6.37
N VAL A 348 10.42 -11.85 5.25
CA VAL A 348 9.00 -11.53 5.12
C VAL A 348 8.12 -12.78 5.01
N ILE A 349 8.59 -13.83 4.32
CA ILE A 349 7.90 -15.12 4.25
C ILE A 349 7.87 -15.78 5.63
N GLN A 350 9.01 -15.82 6.34
CA GLN A 350 9.09 -16.37 7.70
C GLN A 350 8.10 -15.69 8.64
N LYS A 351 8.06 -14.36 8.64
CA LYS A 351 7.09 -13.60 9.44
C LYS A 351 5.63 -13.96 9.17
N VAL A 352 5.30 -14.40 7.95
CA VAL A 352 3.95 -14.85 7.60
C VAL A 352 3.68 -16.25 8.14
N ILE A 353 4.60 -17.19 7.95
CA ILE A 353 4.41 -18.58 8.39
C ILE A 353 4.51 -18.77 9.90
N ASP A 354 5.12 -17.82 10.63
CA ASP A 354 5.15 -17.82 12.09
C ASP A 354 3.88 -17.27 12.75
N LYS A 355 3.01 -16.62 11.99
CA LYS A 355 1.74 -16.12 12.53
C LYS A 355 0.70 -17.23 12.59
N PRO A 356 -0.09 -17.34 13.68
CA PRO A 356 -1.22 -18.25 13.74
C PRO A 356 -2.22 -18.01 12.60
N LEU A 357 -2.86 -19.07 12.15
CA LEU A 357 -3.93 -18.99 11.14
C LEU A 357 -5.19 -18.37 11.75
N THR A 358 -5.83 -17.50 11.00
CA THR A 358 -7.14 -16.94 11.33
C THR A 358 -8.25 -17.72 10.59
N PRO A 359 -9.52 -17.62 11.01
CA PRO A 359 -10.64 -18.21 10.27
C PRO A 359 -10.73 -17.72 8.82
N GLN A 360 -10.36 -16.45 8.57
CA GLN A 360 -10.30 -15.88 7.22
C GLN A 360 -9.21 -16.54 6.36
N ASP A 361 -8.06 -16.86 6.96
CA ASP A 361 -6.96 -17.58 6.29
C ASP A 361 -7.39 -18.99 5.88
N ALA A 362 -8.15 -19.68 6.72
CA ALA A 362 -8.72 -21.00 6.40
C ALA A 362 -9.67 -20.93 5.18
N THR A 363 -10.46 -19.88 5.07
CA THR A 363 -11.33 -19.66 3.91
C THR A 363 -10.51 -19.43 2.63
N VAL A 364 -9.44 -18.68 2.69
CA VAL A 364 -8.51 -18.46 1.56
C VAL A 364 -7.84 -19.76 1.14
N ALA A 365 -7.35 -20.55 2.11
CA ALA A 365 -6.74 -21.85 1.86
C ALA A 365 -7.73 -22.81 1.15
N ALA A 366 -8.96 -22.93 1.67
CA ALA A 366 -9.99 -23.79 1.08
C ALA A 366 -10.34 -23.42 -0.37
N ARG A 367 -10.39 -22.13 -0.70
CA ARG A 367 -10.64 -21.65 -2.08
C ARG A 367 -9.50 -22.04 -3.02
N LEU A 368 -8.25 -21.96 -2.60
CA LEU A 368 -7.09 -22.34 -3.41
C LEU A 368 -6.99 -23.85 -3.61
N ILE A 369 -7.32 -24.66 -2.62
CA ILE A 369 -7.36 -26.13 -2.70
C ILE A 369 -8.42 -26.59 -3.70
N ARG A 370 -9.64 -26.07 -3.64
CA ARG A 370 -10.73 -26.41 -4.58
C ARG A 370 -10.33 -26.14 -6.05
N LYS A 371 -9.56 -25.09 -6.31
CA LYS A 371 -9.06 -24.79 -7.65
C LYS A 371 -8.08 -25.85 -8.17
N ARG A 372 -7.19 -26.35 -7.31
CA ARG A 372 -6.21 -27.38 -7.68
C ARG A 372 -6.89 -28.71 -8.04
N THR A 373 -7.89 -29.12 -7.27
CA THR A 373 -8.66 -30.34 -7.53
C THR A 373 -9.47 -30.23 -8.82
N ALA A 374 -10.14 -29.11 -9.07
CA ALA A 374 -10.88 -28.89 -10.33
C ALA A 374 -9.99 -28.90 -11.56
N SER A 375 -8.79 -28.30 -11.47
CA SER A 375 -7.77 -28.31 -12.56
C SER A 375 -7.19 -29.72 -12.77
N GLY A 376 -7.00 -30.51 -11.71
CA GLY A 376 -6.53 -31.90 -11.80
C GLY A 376 -7.57 -32.83 -12.45
N THR A 377 -8.83 -32.64 -12.17
CA THR A 377 -9.92 -33.45 -12.73
C THR A 377 -10.12 -33.20 -14.24
N MET A 378 -9.90 -31.97 -14.72
CA MET A 378 -9.94 -31.68 -16.17
C MET A 378 -8.80 -32.37 -16.96
N ASN A 379 -7.62 -32.52 -16.36
CA ASN A 379 -6.49 -33.21 -17.03
C ASN A 379 -6.66 -34.75 -17.12
N ILE A 380 -7.47 -35.34 -16.26
CA ILE A 380 -7.76 -36.79 -16.31
C ILE A 380 -8.71 -37.12 -17.48
N PHE A 381 -9.62 -36.23 -17.83
CA PHE A 381 -10.56 -36.42 -18.94
C PHE A 381 -10.02 -36.02 -20.33
N SER A 382 -8.87 -35.31 -20.43
CA SER A 382 -8.26 -34.92 -21.71
C SER A 382 -7.24 -35.93 -22.24
N SER A 383 -6.90 -36.97 -21.48
CA SER A 383 -5.92 -38.00 -21.89
C SER A 383 -6.54 -39.31 -22.44
N THR A 384 -7.88 -39.33 -22.63
CA THR A 384 -8.58 -40.46 -23.27
C THR A 384 -9.38 -39.97 -24.47
N ARG A 385 -8.69 -39.55 -25.51
CA ARG A 385 -9.15 -39.57 -26.92
C ARG A 385 -7.97 -39.63 -27.84
#